data_9f9b06a7d020b51ac48032f2cabe1ecd
#
_entry.id   9f9b06a7d020b51ac48032f2cabe1ecd
#
_cell.length_a   1.000
_cell.length_b   1.000
_cell.length_c   1.000
_cell.angle_alpha   90.00
_cell.angle_beta   90.00
_cell.angle_gamma   90.00
#
_symmetry.space_group_name_H-M   'P 1'
#
loop_
_entity.id
_entity.type
_entity.pdbx_description
1 polymer ?
#
loop_
_entity_poly.entity_id
_entity_poly.type
_entity_poly.pdbx_seq_one_letter_code
_entity_poly.pdbx_strand_id
1 'polypeptide(L)'
;MRNLDTPVKQIRRKIFTEIAKIGFESTDESLIHDIESIPYNIVEERAKYRESIYRERAVASERVRLAMGLSLRPENRSVHLTDGVKASNIDEKYYEPPLMQVIPSACSACESNKYEVSNMCRGCVAHPCMLTCPKGAISMVDGKSFIDQDKCIHCGRCKSVCPYDAIAHKERPCERACGVKAIESDEQGRASINQDKCVSCGMCMVSCPFGAISDKSQIFQLSHALREGTEIIAEIAPAYINQFGEDVTPGKFRSALKQLGFSNIYEVALGADIGCISEAHHYAKEVATGNLPFLLTSCCPSWSVMAKKYFPAMIDNISQELTPMVATARIVKKEHPNAKVVFIGPCASKKLEAMRHSVRSDVDFVITFEELWGLFDAKDIVPSACEDIPEETQAATAAGRGYAIAGGVAGAIENCLKEYYPDVPVHIEHAESLAECKKVLTLAKAGKIKNCMIEGMACPGGCIGGAGTNAGFAKTSKALKKYVDTSEPKLPSQELENLELN
;
A
#
# COMPACT_ATOMS: atom_id res chain seq x y z
N MET A 1 -13.65 0.25 3.44
CA MET A 1 -13.92 -0.56 2.22
C MET A 1 -12.94 -1.72 2.01
N ARG A 2 -11.88 -1.85 2.82
CA ARG A 2 -10.84 -2.90 2.68
C ARG A 2 -11.35 -4.35 2.73
N ASN A 3 -12.42 -4.60 3.45
CA ASN A 3 -12.95 -5.95 3.68
C ASN A 3 -14.06 -6.35 2.69
N LEU A 4 -14.33 -5.53 1.69
CA LEU A 4 -15.40 -5.74 0.72
C LEU A 4 -14.80 -5.92 -0.69
N ASP A 5 -15.35 -6.88 -1.42
CA ASP A 5 -15.18 -6.96 -2.86
C ASP A 5 -16.11 -5.93 -3.52
N THR A 6 -15.54 -4.77 -3.84
CA THR A 6 -16.31 -3.63 -4.37
C THR A 6 -16.25 -3.58 -5.90
N PRO A 7 -17.25 -2.99 -6.57
CA PRO A 7 -17.18 -2.74 -8.01
C PRO A 7 -15.89 -2.01 -8.45
N VAL A 8 -15.33 -1.15 -7.59
CA VAL A 8 -14.06 -0.46 -7.87
C VAL A 8 -12.90 -1.47 -7.97
N LYS A 9 -12.82 -2.46 -7.06
CA LYS A 9 -11.81 -3.53 -7.15
C LYS A 9 -12.01 -4.40 -8.39
N GLN A 10 -13.25 -4.78 -8.67
CA GLN A 10 -13.59 -5.59 -9.86
C GLN A 10 -13.21 -4.89 -11.18
N ILE A 11 -13.48 -3.58 -11.29
CA ILE A 11 -13.08 -2.79 -12.47
C ILE A 11 -11.54 -2.74 -12.57
N ARG A 12 -10.84 -2.50 -11.46
CA ARG A 12 -9.36 -2.47 -11.46
C ARG A 12 -8.79 -3.82 -11.88
N ARG A 13 -9.30 -4.92 -11.34
CA ARG A 13 -8.89 -6.28 -11.72
C ARG A 13 -9.09 -6.52 -13.20
N LYS A 14 -10.26 -6.19 -13.77
CA LYS A 14 -10.52 -6.29 -15.21
C LYS A 14 -9.52 -5.49 -16.04
N ILE A 15 -9.18 -4.26 -15.64
CA ILE A 15 -8.16 -3.45 -16.31
C ILE A 15 -6.80 -4.15 -16.27
N PHE A 16 -6.38 -4.67 -15.13
CA PHE A 16 -5.11 -5.39 -15.00
C PHE A 16 -5.11 -6.66 -15.86
N THR A 17 -6.22 -7.39 -15.91
CA THR A 17 -6.40 -8.58 -16.77
C THR A 17 -6.22 -8.23 -18.25
N GLU A 18 -6.91 -7.20 -18.74
CA GLU A 18 -6.82 -6.81 -20.15
C GLU A 18 -5.41 -6.30 -20.51
N ILE A 19 -4.78 -5.52 -19.64
CA ILE A 19 -3.40 -5.05 -19.82
C ILE A 19 -2.41 -6.22 -19.82
N ALA A 20 -2.59 -7.19 -18.93
CA ALA A 20 -1.73 -8.39 -18.90
C ALA A 20 -1.88 -9.23 -20.17
N LYS A 21 -3.10 -9.43 -20.65
CA LYS A 21 -3.35 -10.12 -21.95
C LYS A 21 -2.59 -9.44 -23.08
N ILE A 22 -2.69 -8.11 -23.18
CA ILE A 22 -1.98 -7.34 -24.20
C ILE A 22 -0.46 -7.55 -24.06
N GLY A 23 0.10 -7.48 -22.86
CA GLY A 23 1.52 -7.73 -22.65
C GLY A 23 1.97 -9.14 -23.03
N PHE A 24 1.10 -10.15 -22.84
CA PHE A 24 1.39 -11.53 -23.22
C PHE A 24 1.19 -11.84 -24.71
N GLU A 25 0.26 -11.17 -25.40
CA GLU A 25 -0.28 -11.63 -26.69
C GLU A 25 -0.11 -10.64 -27.83
N SER A 26 -0.14 -9.30 -27.57
CA SER A 26 -0.14 -8.31 -28.63
C SER A 26 1.19 -8.23 -29.37
N THR A 27 1.10 -8.02 -30.66
CA THR A 27 2.22 -7.69 -31.55
C THR A 27 2.36 -6.18 -31.67
N ASP A 28 3.51 -5.69 -32.16
CA ASP A 28 3.71 -4.26 -32.41
C ASP A 28 2.65 -3.66 -33.36
N GLU A 29 2.12 -4.45 -34.28
CA GLU A 29 1.09 -4.03 -35.24
C GLU A 29 -0.29 -3.89 -34.59
N SER A 30 -0.67 -4.83 -33.68
CA SER A 30 -1.99 -4.84 -33.03
C SER A 30 -2.05 -3.97 -31.77
N LEU A 31 -0.91 -3.71 -31.12
CA LEU A 31 -0.80 -3.11 -29.79
C LEU A 31 -1.67 -1.86 -29.60
N ILE A 32 -1.61 -0.92 -30.55
CA ILE A 32 -2.36 0.34 -30.46
C ILE A 32 -3.87 0.07 -30.47
N HIS A 33 -4.33 -0.77 -31.39
CA HIS A 33 -5.73 -1.12 -31.53
C HIS A 33 -6.26 -1.87 -30.29
N ASP A 34 -5.48 -2.82 -29.79
CA ASP A 34 -5.82 -3.63 -28.61
C ASP A 34 -6.00 -2.75 -27.39
N ILE A 35 -5.08 -1.81 -27.14
CA ILE A 35 -5.17 -0.84 -26.03
C ILE A 35 -6.40 0.06 -26.16
N GLU A 36 -6.67 0.58 -27.37
CA GLU A 36 -7.83 1.47 -27.60
C GLU A 36 -9.17 0.74 -27.43
N SER A 37 -9.20 -0.57 -27.57
CA SER A 37 -10.40 -1.38 -27.36
C SER A 37 -10.74 -1.60 -25.88
N ILE A 38 -9.77 -1.59 -24.97
CA ILE A 38 -9.96 -1.93 -23.54
C ILE A 38 -11.10 -1.12 -22.88
N PRO A 39 -11.20 0.22 -23.01
CA PRO A 39 -12.30 0.97 -22.39
C PRO A 39 -13.69 0.50 -22.84
N TYR A 40 -13.80 -0.04 -24.05
CA TYR A 40 -15.04 -0.58 -24.62
C TYR A 40 -15.32 -2.00 -24.12
N ASN A 41 -14.30 -2.82 -23.93
CA ASN A 41 -14.41 -4.17 -23.33
C ASN A 41 -14.80 -4.10 -21.85
N ILE A 42 -14.33 -3.06 -21.13
CA ILE A 42 -14.65 -2.82 -19.70
C ILE A 42 -16.06 -2.23 -19.54
N VAL A 43 -16.43 -1.29 -20.43
CA VAL A 43 -17.71 -0.56 -20.41
C VAL A 43 -18.43 -0.81 -21.73
N GLU A 44 -19.19 -1.89 -21.78
CA GLU A 44 -19.82 -2.44 -22.98
C GLU A 44 -20.92 -1.52 -23.55
N GLU A 45 -22.20 -1.84 -23.28
CA GLU A 45 -23.34 -1.18 -23.92
C GLU A 45 -23.93 -0.02 -23.13
N ARG A 46 -23.80 -0.01 -21.80
CA ARG A 46 -24.40 1.00 -20.92
C ARG A 46 -23.54 1.32 -19.69
N ALA A 47 -23.68 2.52 -19.20
CA ALA A 47 -23.11 2.93 -17.92
C ALA A 47 -23.75 2.11 -16.77
N LYS A 48 -22.90 1.62 -15.86
CA LYS A 48 -23.33 0.83 -14.69
C LYS A 48 -23.19 1.62 -13.36
N TYR A 49 -22.26 2.51 -13.30
CA TYR A 49 -21.84 3.17 -12.04
C TYR A 49 -21.82 4.69 -12.11
N ARG A 50 -21.97 5.28 -13.30
CA ARG A 50 -21.92 6.74 -13.51
C ARG A 50 -23.07 7.19 -14.41
N GLU A 51 -23.28 8.49 -14.50
CA GLU A 51 -24.37 9.10 -15.26
C GLU A 51 -24.25 8.90 -16.78
N SER A 52 -23.04 8.60 -17.29
CA SER A 52 -22.87 8.39 -18.73
C SER A 52 -21.80 7.33 -19.05
N ILE A 53 -22.00 6.60 -20.14
CA ILE A 53 -21.07 5.64 -20.71
C ILE A 53 -19.75 6.32 -21.13
N TYR A 54 -19.82 7.56 -21.62
CA TYR A 54 -18.65 8.33 -22.02
C TYR A 54 -17.74 8.61 -20.83
N ARG A 55 -18.31 8.96 -19.67
CA ARG A 55 -17.55 9.21 -18.46
C ARG A 55 -16.94 7.92 -17.91
N GLU A 56 -17.66 6.79 -17.93
CA GLU A 56 -17.11 5.51 -17.50
C GLU A 56 -15.94 5.10 -18.38
N ARG A 57 -16.07 5.21 -19.72
CA ARG A 57 -15.00 4.92 -20.67
C ARG A 57 -13.80 5.86 -20.51
N ALA A 58 -14.04 7.15 -20.27
CA ALA A 58 -12.96 8.09 -19.98
C ALA A 58 -12.17 7.70 -18.72
N VAL A 59 -12.85 7.28 -17.65
CA VAL A 59 -12.22 6.78 -16.43
C VAL A 59 -11.44 5.49 -16.70
N ALA A 60 -12.01 4.56 -17.46
CA ALA A 60 -11.34 3.32 -17.86
C ALA A 60 -10.05 3.62 -18.67
N SER A 61 -10.11 4.56 -19.62
CA SER A 61 -8.96 4.99 -20.41
C SER A 61 -7.80 5.51 -19.53
N GLU A 62 -8.11 6.35 -18.53
CA GLU A 62 -7.07 6.83 -17.62
C GLU A 62 -6.48 5.70 -16.76
N ARG A 63 -7.28 4.73 -16.34
CA ARG A 63 -6.78 3.55 -15.62
C ARG A 63 -5.90 2.66 -16.47
N VAL A 64 -6.23 2.49 -17.76
CA VAL A 64 -5.40 1.79 -18.74
C VAL A 64 -4.01 2.42 -18.80
N ARG A 65 -3.92 3.73 -18.92
CA ARG A 65 -2.62 4.44 -18.90
C ARG A 65 -1.82 4.17 -17.64
N LEU A 66 -2.48 4.31 -16.46
CA LEU A 66 -1.81 4.06 -15.18
C LEU A 66 -1.37 2.60 -15.03
N ALA A 67 -2.14 1.63 -15.58
CA ALA A 67 -1.77 0.22 -15.57
C ALA A 67 -0.55 -0.09 -16.46
N MET A 68 -0.28 0.74 -17.47
CA MET A 68 0.92 0.66 -18.32
C MET A 68 2.10 1.51 -17.77
N GLY A 69 2.00 2.10 -16.58
CA GLY A 69 3.02 2.98 -16.00
C GLY A 69 3.00 4.42 -16.51
N LEU A 70 2.11 4.77 -17.43
CA LEU A 70 2.01 6.09 -18.05
C LEU A 70 1.31 7.09 -17.12
N SER A 71 1.56 8.38 -17.37
CA SER A 71 0.85 9.47 -16.70
C SER A 71 -0.56 9.67 -17.26
N LEU A 72 -1.47 10.25 -16.44
CA LEU A 72 -2.79 10.68 -16.89
C LEU A 72 -2.66 11.68 -18.05
N ARG A 73 -3.68 11.72 -18.91
CA ARG A 73 -3.76 12.74 -19.95
C ARG A 73 -4.00 14.12 -19.31
N PRO A 74 -3.28 15.16 -19.76
CA PRO A 74 -3.51 16.52 -19.28
C PRO A 74 -4.89 17.05 -19.74
N GLU A 75 -5.57 17.83 -18.90
CA GLU A 75 -6.90 18.36 -19.22
C GLU A 75 -6.88 19.51 -20.23
N ASN A 76 -5.73 20.16 -20.40
CA ASN A 76 -5.60 21.39 -21.21
C ASN A 76 -5.13 21.16 -22.66
N ARG A 77 -4.87 19.92 -23.06
CA ARG A 77 -4.51 19.56 -24.44
C ARG A 77 -5.01 18.18 -24.82
N SER A 78 -5.20 17.97 -26.11
CA SER A 78 -5.54 16.66 -26.66
C SER A 78 -4.33 15.71 -26.62
N VAL A 79 -4.53 14.54 -26.04
CA VAL A 79 -3.54 13.45 -25.96
C VAL A 79 -4.27 12.13 -26.19
N HIS A 80 -3.77 11.30 -27.10
CA HIS A 80 -4.36 9.99 -27.34
C HIS A 80 -4.17 9.04 -26.16
N LEU A 81 -5.06 8.05 -26.02
CA LEU A 81 -4.94 7.01 -25.00
C LEU A 81 -3.56 6.32 -25.06
N THR A 82 -3.07 6.11 -26.26
CA THR A 82 -1.86 5.36 -26.60
C THR A 82 -0.58 6.20 -26.68
N ASP A 83 -0.66 7.52 -26.47
CA ASP A 83 0.54 8.34 -26.44
C ASP A 83 1.48 7.92 -25.30
N GLY A 84 2.74 7.65 -25.62
CA GLY A 84 3.76 7.15 -24.68
C GLY A 84 3.86 5.62 -24.59
N VAL A 85 2.93 4.87 -25.17
CA VAL A 85 2.93 3.40 -25.10
C VAL A 85 4.22 2.80 -25.67
N LYS A 86 4.75 3.33 -26.77
CA LYS A 86 6.02 2.83 -27.35
C LYS A 86 7.20 2.90 -26.37
N ALA A 87 7.23 3.92 -25.51
CA ALA A 87 8.27 4.04 -24.49
C ALA A 87 8.05 3.09 -23.30
N SER A 88 6.81 2.72 -23.02
CA SER A 88 6.46 1.78 -21.95
C SER A 88 6.39 0.32 -22.39
N ASN A 89 6.44 0.04 -23.71
CA ASN A 89 6.46 -1.31 -24.28
C ASN A 89 7.86 -1.90 -24.25
N ILE A 90 8.34 -2.17 -23.06
CA ILE A 90 9.67 -2.72 -22.77
C ILE A 90 9.55 -3.84 -21.74
N ASP A 91 10.53 -4.71 -21.68
CA ASP A 91 10.63 -5.81 -20.71
C ASP A 91 11.40 -5.43 -19.44
N GLU A 92 11.57 -4.13 -19.20
CA GLU A 92 12.19 -3.54 -18.01
C GLU A 92 11.18 -2.66 -17.26
N LYS A 93 11.48 -2.32 -16.00
CA LYS A 93 10.61 -1.43 -15.24
C LYS A 93 10.53 -0.04 -15.88
N TYR A 94 9.30 0.40 -16.08
CA TYR A 94 8.98 1.73 -16.59
C TYR A 94 8.27 2.55 -15.52
N TYR A 95 8.69 3.79 -15.34
CA TYR A 95 8.11 4.66 -14.33
C TYR A 95 8.20 6.13 -14.72
N GLU A 96 7.05 6.77 -14.78
CA GLU A 96 6.90 8.22 -14.84
C GLU A 96 6.38 8.75 -13.48
N PRO A 97 7.09 9.66 -12.78
CA PRO A 97 6.54 10.26 -11.56
C PRO A 97 5.29 11.11 -11.87
N PRO A 98 4.38 11.29 -10.92
CA PRO A 98 4.32 10.69 -9.60
C PRO A 98 3.62 9.31 -9.61
N LEU A 99 3.84 8.50 -8.55
CA LEU A 99 3.22 7.18 -8.43
C LEU A 99 1.71 7.25 -8.20
N MET A 100 1.30 8.04 -7.20
CA MET A 100 -0.12 8.17 -6.84
C MET A 100 -0.76 9.32 -7.61
N GLN A 101 -1.87 9.04 -8.28
CA GLN A 101 -2.57 10.03 -9.09
C GLN A 101 -4.08 10.05 -8.80
N VAL A 102 -4.68 11.22 -9.01
CA VAL A 102 -6.14 11.40 -8.97
C VAL A 102 -6.64 11.47 -10.40
N ILE A 103 -7.55 10.59 -10.77
CA ILE A 103 -8.25 10.60 -12.06
C ILE A 103 -9.36 11.66 -11.97
N PRO A 104 -9.25 12.82 -12.66
CA PRO A 104 -10.18 13.93 -12.49
C PRO A 104 -11.61 13.56 -12.87
N SER A 105 -11.80 12.85 -13.97
CA SER A 105 -13.11 12.36 -14.45
C SER A 105 -13.78 11.38 -13.47
N ALA A 106 -13.02 10.73 -12.59
CA ALA A 106 -13.54 9.83 -11.57
C ALA A 106 -13.84 10.52 -10.24
N CYS A 107 -13.23 11.68 -9.97
CA CYS A 107 -13.39 12.38 -8.70
C CYS A 107 -14.78 13.01 -8.57
N SER A 108 -15.42 12.83 -7.42
CA SER A 108 -16.75 13.37 -7.12
C SER A 108 -16.71 14.71 -6.38
N ALA A 109 -15.55 15.38 -6.28
CA ALA A 109 -15.37 16.66 -5.58
C ALA A 109 -16.05 16.68 -4.19
N CYS A 110 -15.81 15.61 -3.39
CA CYS A 110 -16.41 15.47 -2.08
C CYS A 110 -16.12 16.68 -1.19
N GLU A 111 -17.12 17.13 -0.43
CA GLU A 111 -16.93 18.20 0.54
C GLU A 111 -15.87 17.80 1.59
N SER A 112 -15.07 18.77 1.99
CA SER A 112 -13.97 18.61 2.94
C SER A 112 -14.31 19.33 4.24
N ASN A 113 -14.17 18.62 5.36
CA ASN A 113 -14.25 19.15 6.73
C ASN A 113 -15.41 20.13 6.99
N LYS A 114 -16.65 19.72 6.71
CA LYS A 114 -17.85 20.56 6.87
C LYS A 114 -18.82 19.94 7.88
N TYR A 115 -19.35 20.76 8.78
CA TYR A 115 -20.46 20.35 9.64
C TYR A 115 -21.78 20.85 9.06
N GLU A 116 -22.76 19.97 8.97
CA GLU A 116 -24.06 20.26 8.37
C GLU A 116 -25.18 19.67 9.20
N VAL A 117 -26.30 20.40 9.31
CA VAL A 117 -27.48 19.92 10.01
C VAL A 117 -28.32 19.07 9.06
N SER A 118 -28.60 17.84 9.46
CA SER A 118 -29.43 16.90 8.71
C SER A 118 -30.92 17.08 9.02
N ASN A 119 -31.76 16.37 8.23
CA ASN A 119 -33.22 16.35 8.47
C ASN A 119 -33.63 15.74 9.82
N MET A 120 -32.70 15.12 10.56
CA MET A 120 -32.94 14.61 11.91
C MET A 120 -33.07 15.71 12.96
N CYS A 121 -32.75 16.96 12.64
CA CYS A 121 -32.89 18.08 13.57
C CYS A 121 -34.37 18.28 13.96
N ARG A 122 -34.65 18.28 15.27
CA ARG A 122 -36.00 18.43 15.84
C ARG A 122 -36.30 19.86 16.28
N GLY A 123 -35.36 20.83 16.08
CA GLY A 123 -35.57 22.18 16.56
C GLY A 123 -35.80 22.23 18.09
N CYS A 124 -35.02 21.46 18.85
CA CYS A 124 -35.23 21.30 20.29
C CYS A 124 -35.14 22.63 21.06
N VAL A 125 -35.96 22.81 22.10
CA VAL A 125 -36.02 24.06 22.89
C VAL A 125 -34.71 24.37 23.62
N ALA A 126 -33.95 23.34 24.01
CA ALA A 126 -32.70 23.51 24.76
C ALA A 126 -31.54 24.05 23.90
N HIS A 127 -31.59 23.93 22.58
CA HIS A 127 -30.57 24.41 21.62
C HIS A 127 -29.09 24.15 22.04
N PRO A 128 -28.71 22.94 22.52
CA PRO A 128 -27.36 22.72 23.05
C PRO A 128 -26.28 22.99 22.01
N CYS A 129 -26.54 22.74 20.72
CA CYS A 129 -25.60 23.03 19.63
C CYS A 129 -25.29 24.52 19.49
N MET A 130 -26.28 25.41 19.69
CA MET A 130 -26.08 26.86 19.64
C MET A 130 -25.28 27.35 20.86
N LEU A 131 -25.67 26.87 22.06
CA LEU A 131 -25.04 27.29 23.33
C LEU A 131 -23.56 26.86 23.42
N THR A 132 -23.20 25.70 22.85
CA THR A 132 -21.81 25.20 22.87
C THR A 132 -20.92 25.79 21.80
N CYS A 133 -21.47 26.54 20.83
CA CYS A 133 -20.70 27.05 19.72
C CYS A 133 -19.86 28.29 20.12
N PRO A 134 -18.50 28.19 20.17
CA PRO A 134 -17.67 29.31 20.66
C PRO A 134 -17.63 30.51 19.71
N LYS A 135 -18.12 30.33 18.46
CA LYS A 135 -18.14 31.37 17.42
C LYS A 135 -19.57 31.87 17.12
N GLY A 136 -20.59 31.37 17.81
CA GLY A 136 -21.98 31.74 17.53
C GLY A 136 -22.39 31.45 16.08
N ALA A 137 -21.79 30.44 15.47
CA ALA A 137 -22.00 30.07 14.06
C ALA A 137 -23.31 29.32 13.79
N ILE A 138 -24.13 29.09 14.84
CA ILE A 138 -25.35 28.30 14.72
C ILE A 138 -26.56 29.18 15.04
N SER A 139 -27.51 29.21 14.13
CA SER A 139 -28.79 29.91 14.26
C SER A 139 -29.96 29.00 13.94
N MET A 140 -31.17 29.46 14.24
CA MET A 140 -32.41 28.75 13.86
C MET A 140 -32.94 29.35 12.54
N VAL A 141 -33.20 28.48 11.57
CA VAL A 141 -33.84 28.84 10.29
C VAL A 141 -34.93 27.79 10.03
N ASP A 142 -36.14 28.25 9.77
CA ASP A 142 -37.30 27.39 9.50
C ASP A 142 -37.51 26.24 10.53
N GLY A 143 -37.34 26.56 11.81
CA GLY A 143 -37.50 25.60 12.91
C GLY A 143 -36.41 24.54 13.05
N LYS A 144 -35.30 24.66 12.30
CA LYS A 144 -34.13 23.80 12.40
C LYS A 144 -32.87 24.61 12.63
N SER A 145 -31.85 23.99 13.25
CA SER A 145 -30.54 24.61 13.37
C SER A 145 -29.88 24.74 11.99
N PHE A 146 -29.20 25.85 11.77
CA PHE A 146 -28.38 26.11 10.58
C PHE A 146 -26.98 26.48 11.03
N ILE A 147 -25.95 25.98 10.33
CA ILE A 147 -24.55 26.28 10.60
C ILE A 147 -24.01 27.20 9.52
N ASP A 148 -23.68 28.43 9.90
CA ASP A 148 -22.96 29.39 9.06
C ASP A 148 -21.52 28.92 8.87
N GLN A 149 -21.20 28.48 7.64
CA GLN A 149 -19.89 27.90 7.32
C GLN A 149 -18.76 28.94 7.36
N ASP A 150 -19.05 30.21 7.15
CA ASP A 150 -18.05 31.30 7.17
C ASP A 150 -17.59 31.61 8.61
N LYS A 151 -18.48 31.39 9.59
CA LYS A 151 -18.17 31.54 11.02
C LYS A 151 -17.68 30.26 11.67
N CYS A 152 -17.97 29.12 11.05
CA CYS A 152 -17.68 27.80 11.62
C CYS A 152 -16.19 27.51 11.61
N ILE A 153 -15.60 27.24 12.78
CA ILE A 153 -14.20 26.82 12.93
C ILE A 153 -14.00 25.30 12.93
N HIS A 154 -15.00 24.55 12.53
CA HIS A 154 -14.99 23.09 12.40
C HIS A 154 -14.55 22.31 13.66
N CYS A 155 -14.84 22.83 14.86
CA CYS A 155 -14.40 22.22 16.14
C CYS A 155 -15.21 21.00 16.59
N GLY A 156 -16.36 20.72 15.97
CA GLY A 156 -17.20 19.54 16.24
C GLY A 156 -18.02 19.56 17.54
N ARG A 157 -17.91 20.57 18.40
CA ARG A 157 -18.61 20.63 19.69
C ARG A 157 -20.13 20.50 19.53
N CYS A 158 -20.70 21.13 18.50
CA CYS A 158 -22.13 21.05 18.22
C CYS A 158 -22.61 19.62 17.93
N LYS A 159 -21.79 18.81 17.24
CA LYS A 159 -22.07 17.41 16.97
C LYS A 159 -22.09 16.58 18.26
N SER A 160 -21.11 16.79 19.14
CA SER A 160 -20.95 15.98 20.37
C SER A 160 -22.06 16.20 21.39
N VAL A 161 -22.78 17.35 21.34
CA VAL A 161 -23.86 17.68 22.29
C VAL A 161 -25.26 17.51 21.70
N CYS A 162 -25.38 17.14 20.43
CA CYS A 162 -26.70 16.97 19.80
C CYS A 162 -27.32 15.62 20.23
N PRO A 163 -28.44 15.60 20.98
CA PRO A 163 -29.03 14.35 21.47
C PRO A 163 -29.74 13.53 20.37
N TYR A 164 -29.85 14.10 19.16
CA TYR A 164 -30.47 13.46 17.98
C TYR A 164 -29.45 13.06 16.92
N ASP A 165 -28.15 13.23 17.16
CA ASP A 165 -27.10 13.05 16.15
C ASP A 165 -27.40 13.75 14.80
N ALA A 166 -28.14 14.88 14.88
CA ALA A 166 -28.61 15.59 13.71
C ALA A 166 -27.52 16.40 12.99
N ILE A 167 -26.30 16.50 13.54
CA ILE A 167 -25.19 17.25 12.95
C ILE A 167 -24.19 16.26 12.36
N ALA A 168 -24.13 16.22 11.02
CA ALA A 168 -23.21 15.37 10.29
C ALA A 168 -21.88 16.10 10.08
N HIS A 169 -20.78 15.40 10.28
CA HIS A 169 -19.45 15.83 9.85
C HIS A 169 -19.17 15.25 8.47
N LYS A 170 -19.11 16.09 7.46
CA LYS A 170 -18.76 15.71 6.11
C LYS A 170 -17.24 15.80 5.94
N GLU A 171 -16.61 14.69 5.67
CA GLU A 171 -15.18 14.59 5.41
C GLU A 171 -14.95 13.89 4.08
N ARG A 172 -13.99 14.37 3.33
CA ARG A 172 -13.51 13.68 2.13
C ARG A 172 -12.80 12.39 2.54
N PRO A 173 -13.26 11.20 2.10
CA PRO A 173 -12.71 9.93 2.58
C PRO A 173 -11.20 9.77 2.34
N CYS A 174 -10.69 10.23 1.18
CA CYS A 174 -9.26 10.18 0.85
C CYS A 174 -8.43 11.13 1.72
N GLU A 175 -8.96 12.30 2.08
CA GLU A 175 -8.32 13.27 2.98
C GLU A 175 -8.25 12.73 4.40
N ARG A 176 -9.37 12.19 4.92
CA ARG A 176 -9.43 11.55 6.24
C ARG A 176 -8.44 10.39 6.38
N ALA A 177 -8.26 9.60 5.30
CA ALA A 177 -7.33 8.47 5.29
C ALA A 177 -5.86 8.87 5.17
N CYS A 178 -5.57 10.14 4.85
CA CYS A 178 -4.21 10.63 4.62
C CYS A 178 -3.55 11.07 5.94
N GLY A 179 -2.77 10.19 6.58
CA GLY A 179 -2.10 10.49 7.83
C GLY A 179 -1.04 11.60 7.74
N VAL A 180 -0.56 11.92 6.54
CA VAL A 180 0.39 13.01 6.29
C VAL A 180 -0.27 14.30 5.76
N LYS A 181 -1.61 14.30 5.59
CA LYS A 181 -2.38 15.44 5.08
C LYS A 181 -1.88 15.97 3.73
N ALA A 182 -1.62 15.06 2.80
CA ALA A 182 -1.17 15.39 1.44
C ALA A 182 -2.33 15.59 0.44
N ILE A 183 -3.59 15.40 0.85
CA ILE A 183 -4.75 15.61 -0.01
C ILE A 183 -5.24 17.03 0.16
N GLU A 184 -5.30 17.75 -0.94
CA GLU A 184 -5.76 19.15 -1.06
C GLU A 184 -6.93 19.21 -2.04
N SER A 185 -7.50 20.41 -2.25
CA SER A 185 -8.51 20.65 -3.29
C SER A 185 -7.88 21.41 -4.45
N ASP A 186 -8.24 21.03 -5.67
CA ASP A 186 -7.98 21.85 -6.85
C ASP A 186 -9.04 22.99 -7.00
N GLU A 187 -8.91 23.78 -8.05
CA GLU A 187 -9.83 24.91 -8.35
C GLU A 187 -11.28 24.46 -8.57
N GLN A 188 -11.49 23.20 -8.97
CA GLN A 188 -12.83 22.62 -9.17
C GLN A 188 -13.33 21.87 -7.92
N GLY A 189 -12.64 21.97 -6.79
CA GLY A 189 -12.99 21.27 -5.55
C GLY A 189 -12.70 19.77 -5.57
N ARG A 190 -12.02 19.24 -6.61
CA ARG A 190 -11.62 17.84 -6.69
C ARG A 190 -10.38 17.58 -5.81
N ALA A 191 -10.16 16.33 -5.45
CA ALA A 191 -8.96 15.97 -4.71
C ALA A 191 -7.70 16.17 -5.58
N SER A 192 -6.67 16.77 -5.00
CA SER A 192 -5.32 16.90 -5.54
C SER A 192 -4.31 16.34 -4.54
N ILE A 193 -3.24 15.72 -5.01
CA ILE A 193 -2.19 15.15 -4.17
C ILE A 193 -0.97 16.08 -4.18
N ASN A 194 -0.67 16.65 -3.04
CA ASN A 194 0.57 17.39 -2.84
C ASN A 194 1.73 16.37 -2.76
N GLN A 195 2.54 16.29 -3.81
CA GLN A 195 3.59 15.28 -3.96
C GLN A 195 4.75 15.48 -2.96
N ASP A 196 5.00 16.71 -2.54
CA ASP A 196 6.04 16.98 -1.54
C ASP A 196 5.67 16.43 -0.16
N LYS A 197 4.38 16.36 0.15
CA LYS A 197 3.85 15.77 1.38
C LYS A 197 3.61 14.26 1.25
N CYS A 198 3.31 13.77 0.06
CA CYS A 198 2.92 12.39 -0.18
C CYS A 198 4.06 11.41 0.12
N VAL A 199 3.71 10.27 0.72
CA VAL A 199 4.62 9.14 0.98
C VAL A 199 4.16 7.86 0.27
N SER A 200 3.23 7.97 -0.66
CA SER A 200 2.74 6.90 -1.54
C SER A 200 2.22 5.64 -0.84
N CYS A 201 1.67 5.77 0.38
CA CYS A 201 1.16 4.64 1.15
C CYS A 201 -0.12 3.99 0.55
N GLY A 202 -0.81 4.64 -0.37
CA GLY A 202 -2.01 4.12 -1.04
C GLY A 202 -3.30 4.15 -0.20
N MET A 203 -3.29 4.67 1.03
CA MET A 203 -4.49 4.67 1.89
C MET A 203 -5.64 5.51 1.33
N CYS A 204 -5.35 6.60 0.63
CA CYS A 204 -6.33 7.43 -0.07
C CYS A 204 -7.02 6.65 -1.21
N MET A 205 -6.30 5.77 -1.91
CA MET A 205 -6.83 4.91 -2.97
C MET A 205 -7.87 3.92 -2.42
N VAL A 206 -7.54 3.22 -1.34
CA VAL A 206 -8.45 2.24 -0.70
C VAL A 206 -9.68 2.89 -0.10
N SER A 207 -9.58 4.15 0.32
CA SER A 207 -10.66 4.87 1.00
C SER A 207 -11.60 5.61 0.04
N CYS A 208 -11.22 5.79 -1.23
CA CYS A 208 -12.04 6.50 -2.21
C CYS A 208 -13.19 5.63 -2.74
N PRO A 209 -14.47 5.94 -2.42
CA PRO A 209 -15.59 5.13 -2.90
C PRO A 209 -15.85 5.25 -4.39
N PHE A 210 -15.32 6.30 -5.03
CA PHE A 210 -15.43 6.53 -6.47
C PHE A 210 -14.28 5.91 -7.25
N GLY A 211 -13.28 5.35 -6.56
CA GLY A 211 -12.08 4.84 -7.19
C GLY A 211 -11.30 5.89 -7.98
N ALA A 212 -11.36 7.15 -7.57
CA ALA A 212 -10.72 8.24 -8.29
C ALA A 212 -9.20 8.29 -8.11
N ILE A 213 -8.65 7.59 -7.11
CA ILE A 213 -7.21 7.57 -6.86
C ILE A 213 -6.66 6.21 -7.25
N SER A 214 -5.55 6.21 -7.98
CA SER A 214 -4.84 5.00 -8.39
C SER A 214 -3.34 5.21 -8.33
N ASP A 215 -2.61 4.13 -8.19
CA ASP A 215 -1.17 4.06 -8.41
C ASP A 215 -0.86 3.62 -9.85
N LYS A 216 0.36 3.83 -10.27
CA LYS A 216 0.88 3.28 -11.52
C LYS A 216 1.32 1.83 -11.31
N SER A 217 1.15 1.02 -12.36
CA SER A 217 1.51 -0.40 -12.36
C SER A 217 2.72 -0.68 -13.25
N GLN A 218 3.32 -1.84 -13.03
CA GLN A 218 4.36 -2.41 -13.89
C GLN A 218 3.88 -3.74 -14.51
N ILE A 219 2.58 -4.01 -14.45
CA ILE A 219 1.99 -5.28 -14.91
C ILE A 219 2.19 -5.48 -16.42
N PHE A 220 2.14 -4.39 -17.21
CA PHE A 220 2.35 -4.44 -18.66
C PHE A 220 3.78 -4.88 -19.00
N GLN A 221 4.78 -4.24 -18.39
CA GLN A 221 6.19 -4.56 -18.59
C GLN A 221 6.54 -5.96 -18.09
N LEU A 222 5.97 -6.36 -16.93
CA LEU A 222 6.18 -7.70 -16.39
C LEU A 222 5.58 -8.79 -17.28
N SER A 223 4.36 -8.61 -17.80
CA SER A 223 3.74 -9.59 -18.71
C SER A 223 4.53 -9.71 -20.02
N HIS A 224 5.09 -8.60 -20.51
CA HIS A 224 6.00 -8.61 -21.65
C HIS A 224 7.29 -9.41 -21.34
N ALA A 225 7.93 -9.14 -20.18
CA ALA A 225 9.13 -9.85 -19.77
C ALA A 225 8.89 -11.37 -19.59
N LEU A 226 7.74 -11.76 -19.03
CA LEU A 226 7.36 -13.17 -18.89
C LEU A 226 7.16 -13.86 -20.25
N ARG A 227 6.67 -13.13 -21.27
CA ARG A 227 6.52 -13.63 -22.63
C ARG A 227 7.88 -13.87 -23.30
N GLU A 228 8.85 -12.99 -23.12
CA GLU A 228 10.15 -13.07 -23.80
C GLU A 228 11.05 -14.22 -23.29
N GLY A 229 10.63 -14.94 -22.23
CA GLY A 229 11.34 -16.10 -21.70
C GLY A 229 12.62 -15.79 -20.93
N THR A 230 12.79 -14.55 -20.46
CA THR A 230 13.85 -14.17 -19.51
C THR A 230 13.65 -14.94 -18.21
N GLU A 231 14.72 -15.35 -17.55
CA GLU A 231 14.61 -15.93 -16.21
C GLU A 231 14.07 -14.89 -15.24
N ILE A 232 12.87 -15.15 -14.70
CA ILE A 232 12.18 -14.25 -13.77
C ILE A 232 11.90 -14.99 -12.47
N ILE A 233 12.37 -14.42 -11.36
CA ILE A 233 12.22 -14.98 -10.02
C ILE A 233 11.28 -14.09 -9.21
N ALA A 234 10.31 -14.73 -8.56
CA ALA A 234 9.39 -14.03 -7.66
C ALA A 234 9.94 -14.02 -6.24
N GLU A 235 9.88 -12.85 -5.57
CA GLU A 235 10.00 -12.75 -4.12
C GLU A 235 8.65 -12.33 -3.53
N ILE A 236 8.08 -13.17 -2.66
CA ILE A 236 6.72 -13.02 -2.16
C ILE A 236 6.67 -12.51 -0.72
N ALA A 237 5.92 -11.42 -0.49
CA ALA A 237 5.71 -10.90 0.85
C ALA A 237 4.85 -11.86 1.70
N PRO A 238 5.15 -12.10 3.00
CA PRO A 238 4.40 -13.04 3.85
C PRO A 238 2.91 -12.73 3.95
N ALA A 239 2.51 -11.51 3.64
CA ALA A 239 1.12 -11.08 3.58
C ALA A 239 0.29 -11.80 2.50
N TYR A 240 0.87 -12.66 1.64
CA TYR A 240 0.15 -13.37 0.58
C TYR A 240 -0.86 -14.41 1.09
N ILE A 241 -0.68 -14.89 2.30
CA ILE A 241 -1.57 -15.87 2.94
C ILE A 241 -3.01 -15.38 2.89
N ASN A 242 -3.91 -16.24 2.38
CA ASN A 242 -5.35 -15.97 2.23
C ASN A 242 -5.72 -14.82 1.28
N GLN A 243 -4.79 -14.37 0.40
CA GLN A 243 -5.09 -13.29 -0.56
C GLN A 243 -5.78 -13.79 -1.83
N PHE A 244 -5.64 -15.06 -2.16
CA PHE A 244 -6.12 -15.68 -3.40
C PHE A 244 -7.19 -16.75 -3.16
N GLY A 245 -7.68 -16.88 -1.94
CA GLY A 245 -8.70 -17.85 -1.51
C GLY A 245 -8.30 -18.57 -0.23
N GLU A 246 -9.29 -19.03 0.53
CA GLU A 246 -9.06 -19.76 1.78
C GLU A 246 -8.43 -21.15 1.53
N ASP A 247 -8.68 -21.72 0.35
CA ASP A 247 -8.20 -23.05 -0.07
C ASP A 247 -6.84 -23.01 -0.79
N VAL A 248 -6.24 -21.84 -0.94
CA VAL A 248 -4.94 -21.67 -1.59
C VAL A 248 -3.84 -21.83 -0.55
N THR A 249 -3.23 -23.01 -0.54
CA THR A 249 -2.06 -23.31 0.29
C THR A 249 -0.80 -22.62 -0.26
N PRO A 250 0.28 -22.49 0.53
CA PRO A 250 1.56 -21.99 0.03
C PRO A 250 2.07 -22.73 -1.20
N GLY A 251 1.93 -24.07 -1.27
CA GLY A 251 2.35 -24.86 -2.42
C GLY A 251 1.51 -24.64 -3.66
N LYS A 252 0.19 -24.54 -3.51
CA LYS A 252 -0.72 -24.17 -4.62
C LYS A 252 -0.40 -22.77 -5.17
N PHE A 253 -0.07 -21.83 -4.30
CA PHE A 253 0.31 -20.48 -4.71
C PHE A 253 1.63 -20.50 -5.48
N ARG A 254 2.63 -21.25 -5.02
CA ARG A 254 3.89 -21.48 -5.76
C ARG A 254 3.65 -22.09 -7.14
N SER A 255 2.81 -23.12 -7.21
CA SER A 255 2.43 -23.77 -8.47
C SER A 255 1.78 -22.78 -9.44
N ALA A 256 0.87 -21.93 -8.97
CA ALA A 256 0.25 -20.89 -9.79
C ALA A 256 1.27 -19.89 -10.34
N LEU A 257 2.27 -19.49 -9.56
CA LEU A 257 3.37 -18.63 -10.01
C LEU A 257 4.26 -19.32 -11.05
N LYS A 258 4.59 -20.60 -10.85
CA LYS A 258 5.32 -21.41 -11.85
C LYS A 258 4.55 -21.47 -13.18
N GLN A 259 3.23 -21.65 -13.14
CA GLN A 259 2.38 -21.64 -14.36
C GLN A 259 2.36 -20.29 -15.06
N LEU A 260 2.53 -19.17 -14.33
CA LEU A 260 2.69 -17.86 -14.94
C LEU A 260 4.03 -17.67 -15.65
N GLY A 261 5.03 -18.52 -15.37
CA GLY A 261 6.35 -18.45 -15.99
C GLY A 261 7.47 -18.01 -15.05
N PHE A 262 7.23 -17.87 -13.74
CA PHE A 262 8.30 -17.62 -12.78
C PHE A 262 9.17 -18.88 -12.64
N SER A 263 10.49 -18.73 -12.78
CA SER A 263 11.45 -19.84 -12.70
C SER A 263 11.66 -20.33 -11.28
N ASN A 264 11.64 -19.41 -10.30
CA ASN A 264 11.78 -19.73 -8.89
C ASN A 264 10.99 -18.75 -7.99
N ILE A 265 10.75 -19.14 -6.74
CA ILE A 265 9.95 -18.35 -5.79
C ILE A 265 10.67 -18.33 -4.44
N TYR A 266 11.02 -17.12 -3.96
CA TYR A 266 11.62 -16.86 -2.66
C TYR A 266 10.63 -16.21 -1.71
N GLU A 267 10.71 -16.52 -0.42
CA GLU A 267 9.97 -15.77 0.59
C GLU A 267 10.73 -14.50 1.01
N VAL A 268 10.10 -13.32 0.92
CA VAL A 268 10.65 -12.07 1.46
C VAL A 268 10.88 -12.14 2.97
N ALA A 269 10.24 -13.08 3.63
CA ALA A 269 10.47 -13.40 5.02
C ALA A 269 11.92 -13.83 5.32
N LEU A 270 12.66 -14.38 4.34
CA LEU A 270 14.09 -14.67 4.46
C LEU A 270 14.93 -13.40 4.67
N GLY A 271 14.66 -12.35 3.88
CA GLY A 271 15.28 -11.04 4.09
C GLY A 271 14.85 -10.39 5.40
N ALA A 272 13.64 -10.71 5.90
CA ALA A 272 13.19 -10.26 7.20
C ALA A 272 13.93 -10.95 8.35
N ASP A 273 14.27 -12.24 8.20
CA ASP A 273 15.10 -12.98 9.17
C ASP A 273 16.48 -12.36 9.32
N ILE A 274 17.11 -11.99 8.20
CA ILE A 274 18.41 -11.30 8.21
C ILE A 274 18.28 -9.93 8.90
N GLY A 275 17.31 -9.12 8.49
CA GLY A 275 17.07 -7.81 9.12
C GLY A 275 16.75 -7.90 10.60
N CYS A 276 16.07 -8.97 11.04
CA CYS A 276 15.78 -9.21 12.45
C CYS A 276 17.05 -9.35 13.30
N ILE A 277 18.01 -10.13 12.84
CA ILE A 277 19.31 -10.31 13.52
C ILE A 277 20.11 -9.02 13.53
N SER A 278 20.25 -8.37 12.37
CA SER A 278 20.99 -7.12 12.23
C SER A 278 20.40 -5.99 13.08
N GLU A 279 19.08 -5.84 13.11
CA GLU A 279 18.41 -4.83 13.95
C GLU A 279 18.49 -5.17 15.44
N ALA A 280 18.48 -6.45 15.83
CA ALA A 280 18.71 -6.87 17.23
C ALA A 280 20.15 -6.52 17.68
N HIS A 281 21.15 -6.82 16.85
CA HIS A 281 22.54 -6.43 17.10
C HIS A 281 22.68 -4.90 17.22
N HIS A 282 22.12 -4.16 16.28
CA HIS A 282 22.15 -2.69 16.26
C HIS A 282 21.52 -2.10 17.55
N TYR A 283 20.36 -2.63 17.96
CA TYR A 283 19.71 -2.22 19.20
C TYR A 283 20.60 -2.48 20.42
N ALA A 284 21.17 -3.68 20.54
CA ALA A 284 22.05 -4.06 21.66
C ALA A 284 23.30 -3.17 21.73
N LYS A 285 23.87 -2.83 20.57
CA LYS A 285 25.11 -2.04 20.47
C LYS A 285 24.90 -0.54 20.68
N GLU A 286 23.84 0.03 20.16
CA GLU A 286 23.68 1.50 20.12
C GLU A 286 22.62 2.02 21.10
N VAL A 287 21.47 1.33 21.23
CA VAL A 287 20.37 1.80 22.08
C VAL A 287 20.59 1.39 23.54
N ALA A 288 20.91 0.11 23.76
CA ALA A 288 21.13 -0.40 25.12
C ALA A 288 22.36 0.23 25.81
N THR A 289 23.35 0.66 25.05
CA THR A 289 24.55 1.36 25.55
C THR A 289 24.33 2.87 25.74
N GLY A 290 23.19 3.41 25.22
CA GLY A 290 22.86 4.83 25.32
C GLY A 290 23.49 5.72 24.24
N ASN A 291 24.13 5.14 23.22
CA ASN A 291 24.68 5.89 22.09
C ASN A 291 23.56 6.51 21.22
N LEU A 292 22.45 5.77 21.05
CA LEU A 292 21.23 6.28 20.41
C LEU A 292 20.08 6.35 21.43
N PRO A 293 19.28 7.41 21.42
CA PRO A 293 18.13 7.53 22.30
C PRO A 293 17.01 6.55 21.98
N PHE A 294 16.90 6.11 20.73
CA PHE A 294 15.98 5.09 20.23
C PHE A 294 16.37 4.68 18.81
N LEU A 295 15.87 3.53 18.35
CA LEU A 295 16.03 3.03 16.99
C LEU A 295 14.66 2.95 16.31
N LEU A 296 14.54 3.47 15.07
CA LEU A 296 13.35 3.39 14.21
C LEU A 296 13.52 2.27 13.21
N THR A 297 12.55 1.36 13.09
CA THR A 297 12.57 0.32 12.05
C THR A 297 12.53 0.92 10.65
N SER A 298 13.11 0.27 9.64
CA SER A 298 13.18 0.78 8.26
C SER A 298 12.35 -0.01 7.25
N CYS A 299 11.80 -1.17 7.61
CA CYS A 299 11.15 -2.10 6.69
C CYS A 299 9.92 -1.54 5.95
N CYS A 300 9.22 -0.54 6.49
CA CYS A 300 8.08 0.13 5.86
C CYS A 300 8.52 1.41 5.12
N PRO A 301 8.53 1.46 3.77
CA PRO A 301 9.03 2.64 3.02
C PRO A 301 8.24 3.92 3.30
N SER A 302 6.90 3.83 3.44
CA SER A 302 6.07 5.01 3.73
C SER A 302 6.35 5.59 5.11
N TRP A 303 6.63 4.74 6.11
CA TRP A 303 7.02 5.15 7.45
C TRP A 303 8.39 5.84 7.44
N SER A 304 9.42 5.19 6.87
CA SER A 304 10.77 5.75 6.83
C SER A 304 10.84 7.05 6.02
N VAL A 305 10.11 7.16 4.90
CA VAL A 305 9.99 8.40 4.12
C VAL A 305 9.28 9.48 4.92
N MET A 306 8.22 9.15 5.67
CA MET A 306 7.54 10.11 6.54
C MET A 306 8.49 10.61 7.64
N ALA A 307 9.23 9.71 8.31
CA ALA A 307 10.20 10.09 9.32
C ALA A 307 11.26 11.05 8.73
N LYS A 308 11.83 10.73 7.59
CA LYS A 308 12.83 11.58 6.89
C LYS A 308 12.25 12.95 6.48
N LYS A 309 11.02 13.00 5.95
CA LYS A 309 10.40 14.26 5.49
C LYS A 309 9.97 15.17 6.63
N TYR A 310 9.36 14.63 7.69
CA TYR A 310 8.71 15.42 8.73
C TYR A 310 9.52 15.55 10.02
N PHE A 311 10.53 14.69 10.20
CA PHE A 311 11.40 14.66 11.37
C PHE A 311 12.88 14.50 10.96
N PRO A 312 13.43 15.40 10.12
CA PRO A 312 14.79 15.27 9.57
C PRO A 312 15.88 15.15 10.64
N ALA A 313 15.68 15.70 11.83
CA ALA A 313 16.62 15.58 12.95
C ALA A 313 16.71 14.15 13.53
N MET A 314 15.87 13.21 13.07
CA MET A 314 15.87 11.81 13.52
C MET A 314 16.38 10.85 12.45
N ILE A 315 17.00 11.33 11.38
CA ILE A 315 17.47 10.50 10.27
C ILE A 315 18.46 9.45 10.77
N ASP A 316 19.37 9.83 11.67
CA ASP A 316 20.39 8.96 12.24
C ASP A 316 19.82 7.88 13.18
N ASN A 317 18.58 8.04 13.64
CA ASN A 317 17.88 7.05 14.43
C ASN A 317 17.14 6.00 13.57
N ILE A 318 17.06 6.20 12.25
CA ILE A 318 16.41 5.23 11.36
C ILE A 318 17.41 4.11 11.05
N SER A 319 17.01 2.87 11.29
CA SER A 319 17.80 1.69 10.90
C SER A 319 18.27 1.80 9.45
N GLN A 320 19.55 1.59 9.22
CA GLN A 320 20.17 1.60 7.90
C GLN A 320 20.15 0.21 7.25
N GLU A 321 19.62 -0.78 7.95
CA GLU A 321 19.49 -2.14 7.44
C GLU A 321 18.66 -2.20 6.15
N LEU A 322 19.02 -3.14 5.30
CA LEU A 322 18.26 -3.42 4.08
C LEU A 322 16.83 -3.80 4.43
N THR A 323 15.87 -3.29 3.66
CA THR A 323 14.50 -3.78 3.85
C THR A 323 14.41 -5.25 3.40
N PRO A 324 13.47 -6.04 3.96
CA PRO A 324 13.32 -7.45 3.59
C PRO A 324 13.24 -7.70 2.08
N MET A 325 12.55 -6.84 1.33
CA MET A 325 12.50 -6.88 -0.13
C MET A 325 13.90 -6.80 -0.74
N VAL A 326 14.69 -5.81 -0.36
CA VAL A 326 16.02 -5.59 -0.95
C VAL A 326 17.00 -6.67 -0.51
N ALA A 327 16.95 -7.11 0.74
CA ALA A 327 17.79 -8.19 1.25
C ALA A 327 17.55 -9.51 0.49
N THR A 328 16.28 -9.89 0.32
CA THR A 328 15.91 -11.09 -0.46
C THR A 328 16.33 -10.94 -1.92
N ALA A 329 16.07 -9.80 -2.55
CA ALA A 329 16.48 -9.55 -3.94
C ALA A 329 17.98 -9.71 -4.14
N ARG A 330 18.82 -9.24 -3.21
CA ARG A 330 20.28 -9.40 -3.27
C ARG A 330 20.72 -10.85 -3.11
N ILE A 331 20.03 -11.63 -2.26
CA ILE A 331 20.28 -13.10 -2.20
C ILE A 331 19.98 -13.71 -3.57
N VAL A 332 18.82 -13.42 -4.13
CA VAL A 332 18.43 -13.94 -5.46
C VAL A 332 19.45 -13.55 -6.53
N LYS A 333 19.86 -12.28 -6.58
CA LYS A 333 20.86 -11.79 -7.58
C LYS A 333 22.24 -12.43 -7.36
N LYS A 334 22.61 -12.81 -6.14
CA LYS A 334 23.86 -13.52 -5.84
C LYS A 334 23.82 -14.96 -6.35
N GLU A 335 22.70 -15.64 -6.22
CA GLU A 335 22.48 -17.01 -6.69
C GLU A 335 22.15 -17.06 -8.20
N HIS A 336 21.42 -16.06 -8.70
CA HIS A 336 20.94 -15.94 -10.08
C HIS A 336 21.27 -14.54 -10.66
N PRO A 337 22.54 -14.25 -11.02
CA PRO A 337 22.97 -12.89 -11.38
C PRO A 337 22.25 -12.27 -12.56
N ASN A 338 21.73 -13.09 -13.47
CA ASN A 338 21.06 -12.62 -14.70
C ASN A 338 19.54 -12.63 -14.59
N ALA A 339 18.96 -13.18 -13.52
CA ALA A 339 17.52 -13.24 -13.34
C ALA A 339 16.93 -11.86 -13.06
N LYS A 340 15.72 -11.60 -13.56
CA LYS A 340 14.90 -10.46 -13.14
C LYS A 340 14.15 -10.82 -11.86
N VAL A 341 14.19 -9.93 -10.87
CA VAL A 341 13.53 -10.12 -9.57
C VAL A 341 12.25 -9.33 -9.50
N VAL A 342 11.17 -10.01 -9.15
CA VAL A 342 9.83 -9.43 -9.04
C VAL A 342 9.32 -9.50 -7.61
N PHE A 343 9.19 -8.35 -6.94
CA PHE A 343 8.52 -8.32 -5.65
C PHE A 343 7.01 -8.38 -5.82
N ILE A 344 6.39 -9.34 -5.14
CA ILE A 344 4.93 -9.54 -5.10
C ILE A 344 4.43 -9.32 -3.67
N GLY A 345 3.64 -8.25 -3.46
CA GLY A 345 3.22 -7.93 -2.10
C GLY A 345 2.04 -6.95 -2.01
N PRO A 346 1.65 -6.53 -0.80
CA PRO A 346 0.45 -5.70 -0.61
C PRO A 346 0.71 -4.19 -0.76
N CYS A 347 1.91 -3.76 -1.11
CA CYS A 347 2.39 -2.41 -0.84
C CYS A 347 2.68 -1.59 -2.11
N ALA A 348 1.92 -0.51 -2.33
CA ALA A 348 2.19 0.43 -3.42
C ALA A 348 3.52 1.18 -3.25
N SER A 349 3.92 1.52 -2.00
CA SER A 349 5.14 2.31 -1.79
C SER A 349 6.44 1.53 -2.02
N LYS A 350 6.41 0.20 -2.07
CA LYS A 350 7.53 -0.64 -2.51
C LYS A 350 7.91 -0.37 -3.99
N LYS A 351 6.96 0.06 -4.82
CA LYS A 351 7.24 0.51 -6.19
C LYS A 351 8.22 1.69 -6.22
N LEU A 352 8.07 2.66 -5.29
CA LEU A 352 9.02 3.77 -5.19
C LEU A 352 10.34 3.38 -4.53
N GLU A 353 10.32 2.44 -3.61
CA GLU A 353 11.55 1.93 -3.02
C GLU A 353 12.44 1.28 -4.08
N ALA A 354 11.88 0.42 -4.92
CA ALA A 354 12.58 -0.21 -6.03
C ALA A 354 13.09 0.76 -7.12
N MET A 355 12.65 2.03 -7.09
CA MET A 355 13.15 3.08 -7.99
C MET A 355 14.31 3.90 -7.40
N ARG A 356 14.64 3.72 -6.12
CA ARG A 356 15.78 4.43 -5.50
C ARG A 356 17.08 4.03 -6.16
N HIS A 357 17.95 5.00 -6.36
CA HIS A 357 19.24 4.80 -7.05
C HIS A 357 20.09 3.67 -6.45
N SER A 358 20.06 3.51 -5.11
CA SER A 358 20.85 2.51 -4.38
C SER A 358 20.34 1.07 -4.51
N VAL A 359 19.10 0.86 -4.95
CA VAL A 359 18.46 -0.48 -4.96
C VAL A 359 17.72 -0.79 -6.26
N ARG A 360 17.75 0.11 -7.23
CA ARG A 360 17.00 -0.07 -8.48
C ARG A 360 17.48 -1.23 -9.36
N SER A 361 18.71 -1.69 -9.16
CA SER A 361 19.30 -2.83 -9.85
C SER A 361 18.98 -4.16 -9.16
N ASP A 362 18.53 -4.13 -7.89
CA ASP A 362 18.27 -5.34 -7.12
C ASP A 362 16.87 -5.90 -7.41
N VAL A 363 15.86 -5.02 -7.49
CA VAL A 363 14.46 -5.39 -7.75
C VAL A 363 14.02 -4.84 -9.10
N ASP A 364 13.68 -5.71 -10.04
CA ASP A 364 13.32 -5.32 -11.41
C ASP A 364 11.86 -4.88 -11.52
N PHE A 365 10.93 -5.56 -10.87
CA PHE A 365 9.51 -5.19 -10.86
C PHE A 365 8.89 -5.28 -9.47
N VAL A 366 7.88 -4.47 -9.24
CA VAL A 366 7.04 -4.52 -8.04
C VAL A 366 5.59 -4.55 -8.44
N ILE A 367 4.88 -5.62 -8.11
CA ILE A 367 3.44 -5.76 -8.31
C ILE A 367 2.71 -6.04 -7.01
N THR A 368 1.46 -5.62 -6.95
CA THR A 368 0.57 -5.89 -5.82
C THR A 368 -0.17 -7.23 -6.00
N PHE A 369 -0.76 -7.75 -4.91
CA PHE A 369 -1.61 -8.94 -5.01
C PHE A 369 -2.84 -8.70 -5.91
N GLU A 370 -3.34 -7.47 -5.97
CA GLU A 370 -4.44 -7.09 -6.86
C GLU A 370 -4.02 -7.18 -8.33
N GLU A 371 -2.80 -6.72 -8.66
CA GLU A 371 -2.21 -6.84 -9.99
C GLU A 371 -1.88 -8.29 -10.36
N LEU A 372 -1.32 -9.07 -9.44
CA LEU A 372 -1.04 -10.49 -9.65
C LEU A 372 -2.32 -11.28 -9.97
N TRP A 373 -3.45 -10.92 -9.34
CA TRP A 373 -4.72 -11.55 -9.71
C TRP A 373 -5.10 -11.28 -11.17
N GLY A 374 -4.81 -10.07 -11.68
CA GLY A 374 -4.99 -9.75 -13.09
C GLY A 374 -4.13 -10.61 -14.02
N LEU A 375 -2.89 -10.94 -13.61
CA LEU A 375 -2.01 -11.87 -14.36
C LEU A 375 -2.58 -13.30 -14.37
N PHE A 376 -3.06 -13.80 -13.22
CA PHE A 376 -3.70 -15.11 -13.14
C PHE A 376 -4.95 -15.19 -14.06
N ASP A 377 -5.82 -14.18 -13.99
CA ASP A 377 -7.01 -14.12 -14.86
C ASP A 377 -6.65 -14.04 -16.35
N ALA A 378 -5.55 -13.35 -16.70
CA ALA A 378 -5.12 -13.23 -18.10
C ALA A 378 -4.63 -14.55 -18.70
N LYS A 379 -4.18 -15.48 -17.87
CA LYS A 379 -3.70 -16.82 -18.26
C LYS A 379 -4.66 -17.95 -17.85
N ASP A 380 -5.87 -17.61 -17.41
CA ASP A 380 -6.87 -18.59 -16.93
C ASP A 380 -6.35 -19.48 -15.79
N ILE A 381 -5.41 -18.99 -14.97
CA ILE A 381 -4.86 -19.72 -13.84
C ILE A 381 -5.77 -19.52 -12.62
N VAL A 382 -6.25 -20.64 -12.07
CA VAL A 382 -7.06 -20.67 -10.86
C VAL A 382 -6.20 -21.21 -9.70
N PRO A 383 -5.65 -20.37 -8.79
CA PRO A 383 -4.71 -20.81 -7.78
C PRO A 383 -5.21 -21.95 -6.87
N SER A 384 -6.52 -21.99 -6.56
CA SER A 384 -7.11 -23.05 -5.74
C SER A 384 -7.13 -24.44 -6.46
N ALA A 385 -7.09 -24.44 -7.78
CA ALA A 385 -7.09 -25.66 -8.60
C ALA A 385 -5.66 -26.16 -8.91
N CYS A 386 -4.62 -25.39 -8.58
CA CYS A 386 -3.24 -25.76 -8.81
C CYS A 386 -2.80 -26.90 -7.86
N GLU A 387 -1.75 -27.62 -8.27
CA GLU A 387 -1.11 -28.65 -7.46
C GLU A 387 -0.39 -28.04 -6.24
N ASP A 388 -0.39 -28.75 -5.12
CA ASP A 388 0.31 -28.33 -3.91
C ASP A 388 1.77 -28.82 -3.94
N ILE A 389 2.68 -27.96 -4.43
CA ILE A 389 4.10 -28.30 -4.58
C ILE A 389 4.93 -27.88 -3.35
N PRO A 390 6.01 -28.62 -3.03
CA PRO A 390 6.89 -28.29 -1.91
C PRO A 390 7.64 -26.96 -2.13
N GLU A 391 8.26 -26.46 -1.09
CA GLU A 391 9.20 -25.35 -1.15
C GLU A 391 10.54 -25.82 -1.74
N GLU A 392 11.04 -25.11 -2.74
CA GLU A 392 12.28 -25.43 -3.44
C GLU A 392 13.47 -24.54 -2.98
N THR A 393 13.15 -23.44 -2.28
CA THR A 393 14.13 -22.47 -1.77
C THR A 393 14.30 -22.61 -0.27
N GLN A 394 15.29 -21.90 0.30
CA GLN A 394 15.46 -21.84 1.74
C GLN A 394 14.19 -21.31 2.41
N ALA A 395 13.64 -22.07 3.36
CA ALA A 395 12.47 -21.69 4.13
C ALA A 395 12.82 -20.58 5.13
N ALA A 396 11.96 -19.55 5.19
CA ALA A 396 12.04 -18.51 6.21
C ALA A 396 11.49 -19.00 7.56
N THR A 397 11.88 -18.31 8.64
CA THR A 397 11.42 -18.63 9.99
C THR A 397 10.03 -18.07 10.30
N ALA A 398 9.47 -18.52 11.44
CA ALA A 398 8.24 -17.92 11.95
C ALA A 398 8.41 -16.41 12.25
N ALA A 399 9.58 -15.98 12.71
CA ALA A 399 9.91 -14.58 12.98
C ALA A 399 9.79 -13.74 11.71
N GLY A 400 10.47 -14.10 10.62
CA GLY A 400 10.40 -13.37 9.36
C GLY A 400 9.01 -13.38 8.73
N ARG A 401 8.31 -14.52 8.77
CA ARG A 401 6.91 -14.63 8.29
C ARG A 401 5.95 -13.74 9.08
N GLY A 402 6.24 -13.50 10.38
CA GLY A 402 5.47 -12.64 11.26
C GLY A 402 5.52 -11.13 10.93
N TYR A 403 6.52 -10.67 10.18
CA TYR A 403 6.72 -9.24 9.85
C TYR A 403 5.52 -8.56 9.18
N ALA A 404 4.66 -9.33 8.53
CA ALA A 404 3.51 -8.77 7.81
C ALA A 404 2.36 -8.30 8.73
N ILE A 405 2.37 -8.65 10.02
CA ILE A 405 1.39 -8.23 11.02
C ILE A 405 1.98 -7.06 11.82
N ALA A 406 1.17 -6.08 12.18
CA ALA A 406 1.60 -5.00 13.09
C ALA A 406 2.06 -5.60 14.44
N GLY A 407 3.17 -5.13 14.95
CA GLY A 407 3.87 -5.71 16.11
C GLY A 407 4.76 -6.91 15.78
N GLY A 408 4.70 -7.43 14.54
CA GLY A 408 5.46 -8.60 14.13
C GLY A 408 6.95 -8.34 13.95
N VAL A 409 7.33 -7.18 13.42
CA VAL A 409 8.74 -6.76 13.29
C VAL A 409 9.38 -6.65 14.66
N ALA A 410 8.75 -5.87 15.52
CA ALA A 410 9.23 -5.63 16.87
C ALA A 410 9.26 -6.91 17.72
N GLY A 411 8.22 -7.76 17.61
CA GLY A 411 8.18 -9.05 18.32
C GLY A 411 9.26 -10.01 17.85
N ALA A 412 9.57 -10.06 16.56
CA ALA A 412 10.66 -10.85 16.02
C ALA A 412 12.03 -10.39 16.58
N ILE A 413 12.28 -9.08 16.55
CA ILE A 413 13.52 -8.49 17.07
C ILE A 413 13.62 -8.68 18.59
N GLU A 414 12.51 -8.52 19.33
CA GLU A 414 12.45 -8.79 20.78
C GLU A 414 12.83 -10.23 21.10
N ASN A 415 12.32 -11.18 20.32
CA ASN A 415 12.64 -12.60 20.52
C ASN A 415 14.12 -12.90 20.19
N CYS A 416 14.68 -12.30 19.12
CA CYS A 416 16.11 -12.40 18.83
C CYS A 416 16.97 -11.75 19.93
N LEU A 417 16.56 -10.61 20.49
CA LEU A 417 17.26 -9.98 21.61
C LEU A 417 17.24 -10.88 22.85
N LYS A 418 16.11 -11.48 23.19
CA LYS A 418 16.01 -12.40 24.34
C LYS A 418 16.86 -13.64 24.17
N GLU A 419 16.99 -14.17 22.96
CA GLU A 419 17.77 -15.36 22.67
C GLU A 419 19.27 -15.07 22.61
N TYR A 420 19.67 -14.03 21.88
CA TYR A 420 21.09 -13.78 21.58
C TYR A 420 21.74 -12.71 22.46
N TYR A 421 20.95 -11.87 23.12
CA TYR A 421 21.41 -10.79 24.01
C TYR A 421 20.59 -10.75 25.31
N PRO A 422 20.56 -11.83 26.11
CA PRO A 422 19.61 -12.00 27.23
C PRO A 422 19.75 -10.94 28.33
N ASP A 423 20.92 -10.33 28.46
CA ASP A 423 21.18 -9.27 29.45
C ASP A 423 20.75 -7.86 29.01
N VAL A 424 20.30 -7.70 27.76
CA VAL A 424 19.89 -6.41 27.20
C VAL A 424 18.43 -6.15 27.54
N PRO A 425 18.10 -5.04 28.23
CA PRO A 425 16.72 -4.68 28.49
C PRO A 425 16.04 -4.25 27.19
N VAL A 426 14.90 -4.83 26.87
CA VAL A 426 14.16 -4.55 25.65
C VAL A 426 12.93 -3.71 25.99
N HIS A 427 12.81 -2.57 25.31
CA HIS A 427 11.61 -1.74 25.32
C HIS A 427 11.19 -1.38 23.90
N ILE A 428 9.91 -1.59 23.57
CA ILE A 428 9.39 -1.42 22.22
C ILE A 428 8.13 -0.53 22.25
N GLU A 429 8.12 0.45 21.36
CA GLU A 429 6.96 1.29 21.07
C GLU A 429 6.39 0.91 19.69
N HIS A 430 5.09 0.88 19.56
CA HIS A 430 4.39 0.52 18.33
C HIS A 430 3.56 1.69 17.82
N ALA A 431 3.52 1.84 16.49
CA ALA A 431 2.65 2.79 15.83
C ALA A 431 2.07 2.20 14.53
N GLU A 432 0.75 2.12 14.48
CA GLU A 432 -0.01 1.70 13.30
C GLU A 432 -0.73 2.89 12.68
N SER A 433 -0.66 3.05 11.38
CA SER A 433 -1.07 4.23 10.64
C SER A 433 -0.07 5.40 10.73
N LEU A 434 0.04 6.14 9.62
CA LEU A 434 0.93 7.33 9.58
C LEU A 434 0.52 8.42 10.58
N ALA A 435 -0.74 8.48 10.99
CA ALA A 435 -1.20 9.44 11.99
C ALA A 435 -0.67 9.12 13.39
N GLU A 436 -0.66 7.84 13.78
CA GLU A 436 -0.07 7.38 15.05
C GLU A 436 1.45 7.45 15.01
N CYS A 437 2.06 7.02 13.91
CA CYS A 437 3.48 7.16 13.67
C CYS A 437 3.94 8.61 13.90
N LYS A 438 3.19 9.59 13.39
CA LYS A 438 3.50 11.01 13.61
C LYS A 438 3.39 11.41 15.08
N LYS A 439 2.43 10.87 15.85
CA LYS A 439 2.30 11.13 17.28
C LYS A 439 3.49 10.59 18.06
N VAL A 440 3.88 9.33 17.81
CA VAL A 440 5.01 8.67 18.46
C VAL A 440 6.31 9.45 18.19
N LEU A 441 6.59 9.82 16.93
CA LEU A 441 7.76 10.63 16.59
C LEU A 441 7.72 12.03 17.25
N THR A 442 6.54 12.63 17.41
CA THR A 442 6.40 13.90 18.14
C THR A 442 6.75 13.74 19.63
N LEU A 443 6.36 12.64 20.25
CA LEU A 443 6.72 12.32 21.64
C LEU A 443 8.21 12.00 21.78
N ALA A 444 8.78 11.25 20.84
CA ALA A 444 10.23 10.98 20.79
C ALA A 444 11.05 12.27 20.64
N LYS A 445 10.60 13.19 19.74
CA LYS A 445 11.20 14.51 19.58
C LYS A 445 11.17 15.34 20.86
N ALA A 446 10.12 15.21 21.64
CA ALA A 446 9.99 15.89 22.93
C ALA A 446 10.77 15.21 24.08
N GLY A 447 11.54 14.15 23.80
CA GLY A 447 12.31 13.38 24.78
C GLY A 447 11.46 12.54 25.74
N LYS A 448 10.18 12.31 25.42
CA LYS A 448 9.26 11.49 26.23
C LYS A 448 9.37 10.00 25.98
N ILE A 449 9.97 9.61 24.87
CA ILE A 449 10.24 8.22 24.45
C ILE A 449 11.75 8.09 24.32
N LYS A 450 12.35 7.14 25.03
CA LYS A 450 13.81 6.89 25.08
C LYS A 450 14.09 5.41 25.33
N ASN A 451 15.32 5.00 25.02
CA ASN A 451 15.85 3.66 25.27
C ASN A 451 14.92 2.56 24.73
N CYS A 452 14.43 2.75 23.52
CA CYS A 452 13.47 1.83 22.92
C CYS A 452 13.71 1.66 21.42
N MET A 453 13.12 0.60 20.87
CA MET A 453 12.87 0.47 19.45
C MET A 453 11.46 1.00 19.15
N ILE A 454 11.29 1.69 18.03
CA ILE A 454 9.99 2.19 17.58
C ILE A 454 9.66 1.49 16.25
N GLU A 455 8.66 0.59 16.29
CA GLU A 455 8.09 0.02 15.10
C GLU A 455 7.05 0.97 14.51
N GLY A 456 7.24 1.37 13.25
CA GLY A 456 6.28 2.20 12.53
C GLY A 456 5.72 1.49 11.29
N MET A 457 4.40 1.32 11.24
CA MET A 457 3.67 0.77 10.11
C MET A 457 2.69 1.78 9.51
N ALA A 458 2.86 2.10 8.22
CA ALA A 458 1.96 3.05 7.55
C ALA A 458 0.53 2.54 7.40
N CYS A 459 0.36 1.23 7.35
CA CYS A 459 -0.94 0.57 7.18
C CYS A 459 -1.47 0.07 8.53
N PRO A 460 -2.72 0.37 8.91
CA PRO A 460 -3.34 -0.23 10.08
C PRO A 460 -3.38 -1.76 9.96
N GLY A 461 -2.91 -2.44 10.99
CA GLY A 461 -2.77 -3.90 11.05
C GLY A 461 -1.51 -4.45 10.38
N GLY A 462 -0.59 -3.59 9.92
CA GLY A 462 0.63 -3.99 9.22
C GLY A 462 0.43 -4.20 7.72
N CYS A 463 1.33 -4.94 7.08
CA CYS A 463 1.32 -5.18 5.63
C CYS A 463 0.06 -5.89 5.13
N ILE A 464 -0.57 -6.75 5.95
CA ILE A 464 -1.87 -7.39 5.62
C ILE A 464 -3.02 -6.38 5.48
N GLY A 465 -2.86 -5.13 5.93
CA GLY A 465 -3.76 -4.01 5.69
C GLY A 465 -3.32 -3.11 4.53
N GLY A 466 -2.38 -3.52 3.71
CA GLY A 466 -1.83 -2.76 2.59
C GLY A 466 -2.82 -2.40 1.50
N ALA A 467 -2.45 -1.44 0.65
CA ALA A 467 -3.35 -0.91 -0.38
C ALA A 467 -3.62 -1.88 -1.53
N GLY A 468 -2.70 -2.82 -1.78
CA GLY A 468 -2.80 -3.82 -2.85
C GLY A 468 -3.30 -5.20 -2.39
N THR A 469 -3.98 -5.30 -1.24
CA THR A 469 -4.55 -6.56 -0.73
C THR A 469 -5.87 -6.92 -1.40
N ASN A 470 -6.10 -8.22 -1.59
CA ASN A 470 -7.35 -8.77 -2.11
C ASN A 470 -8.34 -9.11 -1.00
N ALA A 471 -7.87 -9.77 0.07
CA ALA A 471 -8.70 -10.27 1.16
C ALA A 471 -8.86 -9.27 2.32
N GLY A 472 -9.90 -9.50 3.12
CA GLY A 472 -10.19 -8.68 4.30
C GLY A 472 -9.23 -8.93 5.47
N PHE A 473 -8.88 -7.88 6.19
CA PHE A 473 -7.92 -7.88 7.29
C PHE A 473 -8.14 -8.99 8.33
N ALA A 474 -9.36 -9.14 8.85
CA ALA A 474 -9.62 -10.08 9.96
C ALA A 474 -9.36 -11.55 9.56
N LYS A 475 -9.80 -11.96 8.37
CA LYS A 475 -9.55 -13.31 7.85
C LYS A 475 -8.08 -13.55 7.60
N THR A 476 -7.42 -12.59 6.94
CA THR A 476 -5.97 -12.67 6.64
C THR A 476 -5.13 -12.71 7.91
N SER A 477 -5.44 -11.88 8.91
CA SER A 477 -4.73 -11.88 10.20
C SER A 477 -4.81 -13.24 10.90
N LYS A 478 -6.01 -13.85 10.92
CA LYS A 478 -6.20 -15.17 11.53
C LYS A 478 -5.41 -16.26 10.77
N ALA A 479 -5.48 -16.26 9.45
CA ALA A 479 -4.81 -17.24 8.61
C ALA A 479 -3.29 -17.11 8.72
N LEU A 480 -2.76 -15.89 8.66
CA LEU A 480 -1.33 -15.64 8.77
C LEU A 480 -0.79 -15.97 10.16
N LYS A 481 -1.50 -15.63 11.25
CA LYS A 481 -1.10 -16.04 12.60
C LYS A 481 -0.99 -17.55 12.70
N LYS A 482 -1.98 -18.30 12.21
CA LYS A 482 -1.93 -19.78 12.19
C LYS A 482 -0.71 -20.26 11.39
N TYR A 483 -0.42 -19.66 10.24
CA TYR A 483 0.75 -20.02 9.43
C TYR A 483 2.06 -19.78 10.17
N VAL A 484 2.22 -18.62 10.82
CA VAL A 484 3.38 -18.28 11.65
C VAL A 484 3.52 -19.26 12.83
N ASP A 485 2.42 -19.53 13.55
CA ASP A 485 2.45 -20.44 14.71
C ASP A 485 2.88 -21.86 14.35
N THR A 486 2.58 -22.31 13.13
CA THR A 486 2.97 -23.66 12.63
C THR A 486 4.30 -23.67 11.89
N SER A 487 4.93 -22.52 11.64
CA SER A 487 6.21 -22.42 10.95
C SER A 487 7.38 -22.83 11.85
N GLU A 488 8.34 -23.52 11.26
CA GLU A 488 9.64 -23.88 11.89
C GLU A 488 10.78 -23.57 10.90
N PRO A 489 11.96 -23.14 11.39
CA PRO A 489 12.26 -22.82 12.80
C PRO A 489 11.55 -21.55 13.29
N LYS A 490 11.54 -21.32 14.62
CA LYS A 490 10.86 -20.14 15.19
C LYS A 490 11.65 -18.86 14.99
N LEU A 491 12.97 -18.93 15.12
CA LEU A 491 13.89 -17.80 15.02
C LEU A 491 14.97 -18.08 13.99
N PRO A 492 15.50 -17.03 13.34
CA PRO A 492 16.62 -17.13 12.42
C PRO A 492 17.92 -17.49 13.16
N SER A 493 18.84 -18.20 12.48
CA SER A 493 20.18 -18.44 13.00
C SER A 493 20.99 -17.15 13.05
N GLN A 494 21.79 -16.97 14.13
CA GLN A 494 22.69 -15.83 14.27
C GLN A 494 23.75 -15.77 13.15
N GLU A 495 24.07 -16.88 12.51
CA GLU A 495 25.01 -16.93 11.39
C GLU A 495 24.59 -16.07 10.18
N LEU A 496 23.28 -15.76 10.07
CA LEU A 496 22.76 -14.88 9.02
C LEU A 496 23.30 -13.44 9.11
N GLU A 497 23.81 -13.01 10.27
CA GLU A 497 24.47 -11.70 10.44
C GLU A 497 25.70 -11.55 9.56
N ASN A 498 26.39 -12.66 9.24
CA ASN A 498 27.62 -12.67 8.45
C ASN A 498 27.38 -12.72 6.94
N LEU A 499 26.13 -12.70 6.48
CA LEU A 499 25.80 -12.62 5.07
C LEU A 499 26.14 -11.23 4.51
N GLU A 500 27.27 -11.12 3.82
CA GLU A 500 27.63 -9.92 3.06
C GLU A 500 26.64 -9.73 1.89
N LEU A 501 25.67 -8.83 2.08
CA LEU A 501 24.67 -8.42 1.07
C LEU A 501 24.97 -7.04 0.49
N ASN A 502 26.18 -6.51 0.69
CA ASN A 502 26.60 -5.18 0.23
C ASN A 502 27.04 -5.16 -1.23
#